data_176c5101046a770f9f7ae60242a3f25a
#
_entry.id   176c5101046a770f9f7ae60242a3f25a
#
_cell.length_a   1.000
_cell.length_b   1.000
_cell.length_c   1.000
_cell.angle_alpha   90.00
_cell.angle_beta   90.00
_cell.angle_gamma   90.00
#
_symmetry.space_group_name_H-M   'P 1'
#
loop_
_entity.id
_entity.type
_entity.pdbx_description
1 polymer ?
#
loop_
_entity_poly.entity_id
_entity_poly.type
_entity_poly.pdbx_seq_one_letter_code
_entity_poly.pdbx_strand_id
1 'polypeptide(L)'
;FPNKKSQILIEQPTYHRMNQLLDSQQLAYRTIQRNLTGIDLEELEEIFKSGHIKFFYTIPRFHYPLGHSYSTKQKEAILQLADQYDVYLVEDDYLGDLDSSNAPSFHYLDQKDRVIYIKSFSTNLFSALRITSMILPQALLKPVLTYKTILDYDSNLIMQKALTLYIDNGMYLTNKKRLLARKREVEASLKTLMAQSPLLPHLTLTHDGILLGLSQVQSLAALKHSGLPLDFFEA
;
A
#
# COMPACT_ATOMS: atom_id res chain seq x y z
N PHE A 1 -9.21 -17.18 -9.06
CA PHE A 1 -8.48 -17.65 -7.88
C PHE A 1 -8.83 -19.13 -7.62
N PRO A 2 -7.84 -19.99 -7.32
CA PRO A 2 -8.07 -21.43 -7.06
C PRO A 2 -8.99 -21.72 -5.88
N ASN A 3 -8.96 -20.88 -4.85
CA ASN A 3 -9.76 -21.05 -3.63
C ASN A 3 -11.28 -20.85 -3.82
N LYS A 4 -11.72 -20.39 -4.99
CA LYS A 4 -13.15 -20.23 -5.37
C LYS A 4 -14.00 -19.38 -4.41
N LYS A 5 -13.38 -18.61 -3.53
CA LYS A 5 -14.06 -17.72 -2.60
C LYS A 5 -14.56 -16.46 -3.32
N SER A 6 -15.48 -15.71 -2.71
CA SER A 6 -16.26 -14.67 -3.40
C SER A 6 -15.96 -13.24 -2.98
N GLN A 7 -15.44 -13.03 -1.77
CA GLN A 7 -15.25 -11.69 -1.21
C GLN A 7 -13.79 -11.26 -1.20
N ILE A 8 -13.59 -9.96 -1.26
CA ILE A 8 -12.30 -9.30 -1.12
C ILE A 8 -12.25 -8.68 0.27
N LEU A 9 -11.11 -8.75 0.95
CA LEU A 9 -10.86 -7.96 2.16
C LEU A 9 -9.97 -6.78 1.80
N ILE A 10 -10.30 -5.60 2.31
CA ILE A 10 -9.48 -4.39 2.18
C ILE A 10 -9.31 -3.72 3.54
N GLU A 11 -8.25 -2.95 3.72
CA GLU A 11 -8.07 -2.10 4.90
C GLU A 11 -9.00 -0.88 4.83
N GLN A 12 -9.40 -0.33 5.99
CA GLN A 12 -10.13 0.91 6.11
C GLN A 12 -9.48 1.79 7.18
N PRO A 13 -9.01 3.01 6.84
CA PRO A 13 -8.99 3.58 5.50
C PRO A 13 -8.01 2.85 4.57
N THR A 14 -8.14 3.08 3.25
CA THR A 14 -7.20 2.60 2.24
C THR A 14 -7.16 3.57 1.04
N TYR A 15 -6.44 3.21 -0.01
CA TYR A 15 -6.39 3.99 -1.23
C TYR A 15 -7.80 4.11 -1.85
N HIS A 16 -8.35 5.32 -1.86
CA HIS A 16 -9.74 5.60 -2.24
C HIS A 16 -10.15 5.04 -3.61
N ARG A 17 -9.21 4.95 -4.58
CA ARG A 17 -9.49 4.36 -5.89
C ARG A 17 -9.72 2.85 -5.84
N MET A 18 -9.22 2.17 -4.81
CA MET A 18 -9.55 0.76 -4.60
C MET A 18 -11.03 0.62 -4.26
N ASN A 19 -11.55 1.42 -3.32
CA ASN A 19 -12.97 1.43 -2.99
C ASN A 19 -13.82 1.73 -4.23
N GLN A 20 -13.47 2.81 -4.96
CA GLN A 20 -14.17 3.19 -6.21
C GLN A 20 -14.17 2.07 -7.26
N LEU A 21 -13.05 1.34 -7.40
CA LEU A 21 -12.96 0.21 -8.33
C LEU A 21 -13.90 -0.93 -7.91
N LEU A 22 -13.86 -1.33 -6.63
CA LEU A 22 -14.71 -2.40 -6.12
C LEU A 22 -16.20 -2.06 -6.27
N ASP A 23 -16.58 -0.84 -5.95
CA ASP A 23 -17.95 -0.34 -6.06
C ASP A 23 -18.40 -0.30 -7.53
N SER A 24 -17.57 0.25 -8.42
CA SER A 24 -17.89 0.37 -9.86
C SER A 24 -18.06 -0.99 -10.53
N GLN A 25 -17.34 -1.99 -10.06
CA GLN A 25 -17.42 -3.37 -10.56
C GLN A 25 -18.43 -4.22 -9.77
N GLN A 26 -19.12 -3.65 -8.79
CA GLN A 26 -20.07 -4.34 -7.91
C GLN A 26 -19.49 -5.61 -7.26
N LEU A 27 -18.20 -5.55 -6.91
CA LEU A 27 -17.51 -6.67 -6.27
C LEU A 27 -17.84 -6.71 -4.78
N ALA A 28 -18.14 -7.91 -4.28
CA ALA A 28 -18.37 -8.10 -2.85
C ALA A 28 -17.05 -7.97 -2.07
N TYR A 29 -17.01 -7.05 -1.10
CA TYR A 29 -15.85 -6.87 -0.23
C TYR A 29 -16.25 -6.66 1.23
N ARG A 30 -15.30 -6.87 2.11
CA ARG A 30 -15.33 -6.52 3.53
C ARG A 30 -14.17 -5.61 3.86
N THR A 31 -14.30 -4.87 4.93
CA THR A 31 -13.26 -4.00 5.45
C THR A 31 -12.74 -4.52 6.78
N ILE A 32 -11.47 -4.22 7.08
CA ILE A 32 -10.88 -4.36 8.41
C ILE A 32 -10.25 -3.02 8.79
N GLN A 33 -10.46 -2.61 10.04
CA GLN A 33 -9.95 -1.32 10.51
C GLN A 33 -8.41 -1.32 10.53
N ARG A 34 -7.83 -0.33 9.85
CA ARG A 34 -6.40 -0.04 9.89
C ARG A 34 -6.15 1.21 10.73
N ASN A 35 -5.27 1.11 11.69
CA ASN A 35 -4.84 2.23 12.53
C ASN A 35 -3.32 2.40 12.49
N LEU A 36 -2.77 3.36 13.27
CA LEU A 36 -1.33 3.62 13.31
C LEU A 36 -0.50 2.48 13.92
N THR A 37 -1.12 1.52 14.59
CA THR A 37 -0.46 0.34 15.15
C THR A 37 -0.61 -0.90 14.29
N GLY A 38 -1.43 -0.85 13.24
CA GLY A 38 -1.69 -1.98 12.35
C GLY A 38 -3.18 -2.32 12.31
N ILE A 39 -3.49 -3.58 12.11
CA ILE A 39 -4.84 -4.17 12.16
C ILE A 39 -4.96 -5.07 13.39
N ASP A 40 -6.17 -5.33 13.82
CA ASP A 40 -6.47 -6.34 14.84
C ASP A 40 -6.34 -7.74 14.21
N LEU A 41 -5.43 -8.55 14.75
CA LEU A 41 -5.17 -9.90 14.23
C LEU A 41 -6.27 -10.89 14.62
N GLU A 42 -6.96 -10.69 15.75
CA GLU A 42 -8.09 -11.52 16.17
C GLU A 42 -9.29 -11.28 15.24
N GLU A 43 -9.58 -10.00 14.94
CA GLU A 43 -10.59 -9.65 13.95
C GLU A 43 -10.25 -10.20 12.55
N LEU A 44 -8.98 -10.10 12.14
CA LEU A 44 -8.52 -10.67 10.86
C LEU A 44 -8.76 -12.17 10.80
N GLU A 45 -8.42 -12.89 11.88
CA GLU A 45 -8.63 -14.33 11.95
C GLU A 45 -10.12 -14.70 11.83
N GLU A 46 -11.01 -14.02 12.55
CA GLU A 46 -12.45 -14.26 12.47
C GLU A 46 -13.01 -13.97 11.06
N ILE A 47 -12.50 -12.92 10.40
CA ILE A 47 -12.87 -12.62 9.02
C ILE A 47 -12.41 -13.75 8.07
N PHE A 48 -11.17 -14.23 8.21
CA PHE A 48 -10.64 -15.31 7.36
C PHE A 48 -11.33 -16.64 7.61
N LYS A 49 -11.62 -16.94 8.87
CA LYS A 49 -12.35 -18.14 9.32
C LYS A 49 -13.76 -18.24 8.73
N SER A 50 -14.37 -17.10 8.35
CA SER A 50 -15.66 -17.11 7.65
C SER A 50 -15.65 -17.91 6.34
N GLY A 51 -14.48 -18.18 5.77
CA GLY A 51 -14.29 -18.97 4.55
C GLY A 51 -14.65 -18.25 3.24
N HIS A 52 -15.03 -16.96 3.30
CA HIS A 52 -15.47 -16.21 2.13
C HIS A 52 -14.40 -15.37 1.46
N ILE A 53 -13.32 -15.04 2.17
CA ILE A 53 -12.28 -14.13 1.68
C ILE A 53 -11.37 -14.79 0.65
N LYS A 54 -11.39 -14.27 -0.57
CA LYS A 54 -10.58 -14.73 -1.70
C LYS A 54 -9.15 -14.24 -1.60
N PHE A 55 -9.01 -12.93 -1.37
CA PHE A 55 -7.74 -12.29 -1.11
C PHE A 55 -7.92 -11.07 -0.20
N PHE A 56 -6.85 -10.70 0.46
CA PHE A 56 -6.72 -9.48 1.25
C PHE A 56 -5.78 -8.51 0.53
N TYR A 57 -6.31 -7.35 0.12
CA TYR A 57 -5.53 -6.25 -0.44
C TYR A 57 -5.03 -5.37 0.69
N THR A 58 -3.73 -5.14 0.74
CA THR A 58 -3.07 -4.35 1.79
C THR A 58 -1.92 -3.53 1.23
N ILE A 59 -1.67 -2.36 1.84
CA ILE A 59 -0.50 -1.51 1.60
C ILE A 59 0.41 -1.65 2.84
N PRO A 60 1.36 -2.61 2.86
CA PRO A 60 2.08 -2.96 4.09
C PRO A 60 3.18 -1.98 4.47
N ARG A 61 3.67 -1.17 3.53
CA ARG A 61 4.68 -0.14 3.76
C ARG A 61 4.15 1.22 3.37
N PHE A 62 4.38 2.23 4.26
CA PHE A 62 3.91 3.59 4.01
C PHE A 62 2.43 3.62 3.63
N HIS A 63 1.61 2.94 4.43
CA HIS A 63 0.19 2.78 4.20
C HIS A 63 -0.48 4.12 3.87
N TYR A 64 -1.21 4.18 2.78
CA TYR A 64 -2.01 5.36 2.46
C TYR A 64 -3.43 5.22 3.05
N PRO A 65 -3.93 6.22 3.80
CA PRO A 65 -3.30 7.53 4.07
C PRO A 65 -2.48 7.60 5.36
N LEU A 66 -2.42 6.57 6.18
CA LEU A 66 -1.90 6.63 7.55
C LEU A 66 -0.36 6.71 7.64
N GLY A 67 0.37 6.43 6.56
CA GLY A 67 1.84 6.45 6.53
C GLY A 67 2.54 5.39 7.37
N HIS A 68 1.82 4.55 8.10
CA HIS A 68 2.36 3.50 8.95
C HIS A 68 2.74 2.25 8.13
N SER A 69 3.80 1.55 8.58
CA SER A 69 4.22 0.27 7.99
C SER A 69 4.02 -0.87 8.99
N TYR A 70 3.62 -2.05 8.52
CA TYR A 70 3.60 -3.25 9.34
C TYR A 70 5.00 -3.62 9.81
N SER A 71 5.13 -4.02 11.06
CA SER A 71 6.33 -4.68 11.56
C SER A 71 6.49 -6.07 10.93
N THR A 72 7.72 -6.60 10.94
CA THR A 72 7.98 -7.96 10.44
C THR A 72 7.10 -9.00 11.16
N LYS A 73 6.94 -8.87 12.49
CA LYS A 73 6.07 -9.77 13.28
C LYS A 73 4.61 -9.75 12.83
N GLN A 74 4.08 -8.55 12.53
CA GLN A 74 2.71 -8.43 12.00
C GLN A 74 2.57 -9.08 10.64
N LYS A 75 3.55 -8.88 9.75
CA LYS A 75 3.56 -9.53 8.44
C LYS A 75 3.60 -11.06 8.55
N GLU A 76 4.45 -11.59 9.41
CA GLU A 76 4.52 -13.03 9.66
C GLU A 76 3.20 -13.60 10.19
N ALA A 77 2.57 -12.92 11.15
CA ALA A 77 1.26 -13.32 11.67
C ALA A 77 0.15 -13.28 10.61
N ILE A 78 0.10 -12.23 9.80
CA ILE A 78 -0.87 -12.12 8.70
C ILE A 78 -0.64 -13.22 7.65
N LEU A 79 0.61 -13.51 7.29
CA LEU A 79 0.95 -14.61 6.36
C LEU A 79 0.53 -15.97 6.92
N GLN A 80 0.75 -16.22 8.20
CA GLN A 80 0.34 -17.45 8.86
C GLN A 80 -1.19 -17.64 8.79
N LEU A 81 -1.96 -16.59 9.08
CA LEU A 81 -3.42 -16.62 8.95
C LEU A 81 -3.85 -16.82 7.49
N ALA A 82 -3.21 -16.14 6.56
CA ALA A 82 -3.51 -16.28 5.14
C ALA A 82 -3.27 -17.72 4.63
N ASP A 83 -2.20 -18.37 5.08
CA ASP A 83 -1.94 -19.80 4.77
C ASP A 83 -2.96 -20.72 5.42
N GLN A 84 -3.22 -20.54 6.71
CA GLN A 84 -4.16 -21.36 7.49
C GLN A 84 -5.57 -21.35 6.89
N TYR A 85 -6.04 -20.21 6.41
CA TYR A 85 -7.40 -20.04 5.90
C TYR A 85 -7.50 -19.98 4.37
N ASP A 86 -6.46 -20.35 3.63
CA ASP A 86 -6.43 -20.36 2.16
C ASP A 86 -6.84 -19.00 1.56
N VAL A 87 -6.20 -17.92 2.01
CA VAL A 87 -6.39 -16.56 1.52
C VAL A 87 -5.13 -16.12 0.78
N TYR A 88 -5.28 -15.46 -0.37
CA TYR A 88 -4.16 -14.79 -1.04
C TYR A 88 -3.96 -13.39 -0.44
N LEU A 89 -2.73 -12.90 -0.46
CA LEU A 89 -2.42 -11.50 -0.13
C LEU A 89 -2.09 -10.75 -1.42
N VAL A 90 -2.64 -9.55 -1.56
CA VAL A 90 -2.24 -8.60 -2.60
C VAL A 90 -1.46 -7.49 -1.92
N GLU A 91 -0.14 -7.56 -2.03
CA GLU A 91 0.79 -6.59 -1.48
C GLU A 91 1.01 -5.45 -2.46
N ASP A 92 0.43 -4.28 -2.19
CA ASP A 92 0.69 -3.06 -2.95
C ASP A 92 1.89 -2.32 -2.34
N ASP A 93 3.06 -2.51 -2.94
CA ASP A 93 4.33 -1.96 -2.47
C ASP A 93 4.79 -0.76 -3.31
N TYR A 94 3.90 0.21 -3.49
CA TYR A 94 4.10 1.36 -4.37
C TYR A 94 5.27 2.28 -3.95
N LEU A 95 5.64 2.28 -2.68
CA LEU A 95 6.73 3.09 -2.11
C LEU A 95 7.89 2.28 -1.54
N GLY A 96 7.95 0.97 -1.77
CA GLY A 96 8.99 0.11 -1.19
C GLY A 96 10.42 0.55 -1.48
N ASP A 97 10.66 1.22 -2.60
CA ASP A 97 11.98 1.77 -2.90
C ASP A 97 12.42 2.93 -1.99
N LEU A 98 11.48 3.59 -1.33
CA LEU A 98 11.73 4.68 -0.39
C LEU A 98 11.85 4.21 1.06
N ASP A 99 11.76 2.89 1.29
CA ASP A 99 12.02 2.29 2.59
C ASP A 99 13.52 2.11 2.80
N SER A 100 14.04 2.78 3.84
CA SER A 100 15.43 2.64 4.28
C SER A 100 15.60 1.68 5.45
N SER A 101 14.51 1.08 5.95
CA SER A 101 14.55 0.18 7.11
C SER A 101 15.06 -1.22 6.76
N ASN A 102 15.11 -1.57 5.48
CA ASN A 102 15.38 -2.93 4.98
C ASN A 102 14.38 -3.98 5.52
N ALA A 103 13.21 -3.56 5.98
CA ALA A 103 12.18 -4.49 6.41
C ALA A 103 11.69 -5.35 5.22
N PRO A 104 11.56 -6.67 5.40
CA PRO A 104 11.13 -7.54 4.32
C PRO A 104 9.70 -7.24 3.88
N SER A 105 9.42 -7.47 2.58
CA SER A 105 8.05 -7.48 2.04
C SER A 105 7.31 -8.75 2.48
N PHE A 106 5.98 -8.79 2.32
CA PHE A 106 5.23 -10.03 2.45
C PHE A 106 5.75 -11.09 1.48
N HIS A 107 5.97 -10.69 0.23
CA HIS A 107 6.48 -11.61 -0.80
C HIS A 107 7.83 -12.24 -0.43
N TYR A 108 8.73 -11.47 0.21
CA TYR A 108 10.02 -12.01 0.67
C TYR A 108 9.86 -13.02 1.82
N LEU A 109 8.88 -12.84 2.68
CA LEU A 109 8.58 -13.72 3.81
C LEU A 109 7.73 -14.93 3.41
N ASP A 110 7.06 -14.86 2.27
CA ASP A 110 6.13 -15.90 1.81
C ASP A 110 6.86 -17.18 1.41
N GLN A 111 6.50 -18.29 2.04
CA GLN A 111 7.02 -19.63 1.76
C GLN A 111 5.95 -20.56 1.12
N LYS A 112 4.74 -20.04 0.90
CA LYS A 112 3.58 -20.81 0.50
C LYS A 112 2.97 -20.39 -0.84
N ASP A 113 3.66 -19.47 -1.54
CA ASP A 113 3.22 -18.95 -2.85
C ASP A 113 1.81 -18.36 -2.79
N ARG A 114 1.57 -17.49 -1.77
CA ARG A 114 0.29 -16.85 -1.48
C ARG A 114 0.27 -15.36 -1.80
N VAL A 115 1.43 -14.73 -2.02
CA VAL A 115 1.53 -13.28 -2.15
C VAL A 115 1.60 -12.86 -3.62
N ILE A 116 0.65 -12.03 -4.03
CA ILE A 116 0.71 -11.25 -5.27
C ILE A 116 1.41 -9.95 -4.91
N TYR A 117 2.65 -9.79 -5.36
CA TYR A 117 3.43 -8.59 -5.11
C TYR A 117 3.30 -7.59 -6.26
N ILE A 118 2.96 -6.35 -5.93
CA ILE A 118 2.76 -5.27 -6.91
C ILE A 118 3.77 -4.16 -6.62
N LYS A 119 4.57 -3.80 -7.63
CA LYS A 119 5.53 -2.69 -7.57
C LYS A 119 5.26 -1.69 -8.68
N SER A 120 4.97 -0.45 -8.30
CA SER A 120 4.82 0.66 -9.23
C SER A 120 6.15 1.36 -9.48
N PHE A 121 6.45 1.67 -10.75
CA PHE A 121 7.57 2.53 -11.14
C PHE A 121 7.17 4.00 -11.28
N SER A 122 5.88 4.30 -11.29
CA SER A 122 5.37 5.66 -11.51
C SER A 122 5.76 6.63 -10.40
N THR A 123 5.86 6.14 -9.15
CA THR A 123 6.17 6.96 -7.98
C THR A 123 7.64 7.39 -7.94
N ASN A 124 8.54 6.49 -8.36
CA ASN A 124 9.98 6.71 -8.26
C ASN A 124 10.59 7.36 -9.50
N LEU A 125 9.89 7.34 -10.63
CA LEU A 125 10.36 7.92 -11.89
C LEU A 125 9.48 9.12 -12.28
N PHE A 126 8.38 8.86 -12.93
CA PHE A 126 7.37 9.88 -13.28
C PHE A 126 6.01 9.21 -13.51
N SER A 127 4.97 9.90 -13.12
CA SER A 127 3.60 9.35 -13.09
C SER A 127 3.06 8.91 -14.46
N ALA A 128 3.53 9.57 -15.53
CA ALA A 128 3.13 9.24 -16.91
C ALA A 128 3.73 7.92 -17.43
N LEU A 129 4.72 7.34 -16.75
CA LEU A 129 5.32 6.06 -17.14
C LEU A 129 4.31 4.91 -17.18
N ARG A 130 3.39 4.87 -16.22
CA ARG A 130 2.29 3.90 -16.12
C ARG A 130 2.73 2.44 -16.25
N ILE A 131 3.90 2.09 -15.72
CA ILE A 131 4.40 0.72 -15.66
C ILE A 131 4.38 0.23 -14.22
N THR A 132 3.83 -0.96 -14.04
CA THR A 132 3.79 -1.70 -12.80
C THR A 132 4.29 -3.13 -13.08
N SER A 133 5.13 -3.67 -12.21
CA SER A 133 5.49 -5.09 -12.24
C SER A 133 4.69 -5.84 -11.17
N MET A 134 4.35 -7.10 -11.50
CA MET A 134 3.72 -8.02 -10.55
C MET A 134 4.54 -9.31 -10.49
N ILE A 135 4.69 -9.84 -9.27
CA ILE A 135 5.13 -11.22 -9.05
C ILE A 135 3.90 -11.99 -8.59
N LEU A 136 3.62 -13.09 -9.27
CA LEU A 136 2.39 -13.85 -9.08
C LEU A 136 2.69 -15.24 -8.53
N PRO A 137 1.85 -15.75 -7.62
CA PRO A 137 1.82 -17.17 -7.32
C PRO A 137 1.71 -18.03 -8.58
N GLN A 138 2.41 -19.15 -8.62
CA GLN A 138 2.45 -20.05 -9.79
C GLN A 138 1.06 -20.44 -10.27
N ALA A 139 0.13 -20.70 -9.34
CA ALA A 139 -1.24 -21.07 -9.65
C ALA A 139 -2.04 -19.96 -10.35
N LEU A 140 -1.63 -18.70 -10.19
CA LEU A 140 -2.29 -17.52 -10.77
C LEU A 140 -1.65 -17.05 -12.08
N LEU A 141 -0.45 -17.49 -12.40
CA LEU A 141 0.31 -16.98 -13.55
C LEU A 141 -0.47 -17.14 -14.86
N LYS A 142 -0.90 -18.36 -15.19
CA LYS A 142 -1.63 -18.63 -16.44
C LYS A 142 -2.97 -17.89 -16.53
N PRO A 143 -3.86 -17.95 -15.51
CA PRO A 143 -5.13 -17.22 -15.54
C PRO A 143 -4.93 -15.69 -15.70
N VAL A 144 -3.98 -15.10 -14.96
CA VAL A 144 -3.73 -13.65 -15.01
C VAL A 144 -3.19 -13.24 -16.38
N LEU A 145 -2.22 -13.98 -16.94
CA LEU A 145 -1.70 -13.71 -18.27
C LEU A 145 -2.78 -13.80 -19.35
N THR A 146 -3.62 -14.85 -19.29
CA THR A 146 -4.74 -14.98 -20.23
C THR A 146 -5.71 -13.79 -20.13
N TYR A 147 -6.02 -13.36 -18.91
CA TYR A 147 -6.92 -12.23 -18.71
C TYR A 147 -6.29 -10.90 -19.17
N LYS A 148 -4.99 -10.72 -18.88
CA LYS A 148 -4.24 -9.53 -19.31
C LYS A 148 -4.22 -9.36 -20.83
N THR A 149 -4.00 -10.44 -21.58
CA THR A 149 -4.01 -10.38 -23.06
C THR A 149 -5.36 -9.99 -23.64
N ILE A 150 -6.45 -10.24 -22.91
CA ILE A 150 -7.81 -9.83 -23.32
C ILE A 150 -8.06 -8.35 -23.01
N LEU A 151 -7.56 -7.85 -21.86
CA LEU A 151 -7.88 -6.52 -21.38
C LEU A 151 -7.02 -5.41 -21.99
N ASP A 152 -5.72 -5.57 -22.00
CA ASP A 152 -4.79 -4.49 -22.41
C ASP A 152 -3.61 -4.97 -23.25
N TYR A 153 -3.60 -6.24 -23.64
CA TYR A 153 -2.59 -6.90 -24.46
C TYR A 153 -1.17 -6.72 -23.94
N ASP A 154 -0.56 -5.56 -24.16
CA ASP A 154 0.79 -5.21 -23.70
C ASP A 154 0.87 -3.76 -23.19
N SER A 155 1.72 -3.54 -22.19
CA SER A 155 2.13 -2.19 -21.81
C SER A 155 2.97 -1.59 -22.96
N ASN A 156 3.02 -0.25 -23.05
CA ASN A 156 3.77 0.44 -24.10
C ASN A 156 5.24 -0.03 -24.19
N LEU A 157 5.60 -0.69 -25.29
CA LEU A 157 6.90 -1.33 -25.49
C LEU A 157 8.06 -0.31 -25.49
N ILE A 158 7.83 0.92 -25.98
CA ILE A 158 8.85 1.98 -25.97
C ILE A 158 9.16 2.34 -24.52
N MET A 159 8.14 2.49 -23.69
CA MET A 159 8.31 2.78 -22.26
C MET A 159 8.96 1.61 -21.50
N GLN A 160 8.64 0.37 -21.84
CA GLN A 160 9.32 -0.80 -21.28
C GLN A 160 10.82 -0.78 -21.63
N LYS A 161 11.15 -0.51 -22.91
CA LYS A 161 12.56 -0.42 -23.33
C LYS A 161 13.27 0.74 -22.66
N ALA A 162 12.65 1.90 -22.56
CA ALA A 162 13.19 3.05 -21.85
C ALA A 162 13.47 2.72 -20.36
N LEU A 163 12.53 2.07 -19.68
CA LEU A 163 12.72 1.62 -18.29
C LEU A 163 13.87 0.62 -18.17
N THR A 164 13.96 -0.35 -19.08
CA THR A 164 15.07 -1.33 -19.11
C THR A 164 16.40 -0.61 -19.20
N LEU A 165 16.58 0.29 -20.18
CA LEU A 165 17.81 1.06 -20.34
C LEU A 165 18.14 1.93 -19.12
N TYR A 166 17.11 2.49 -18.48
CA TYR A 166 17.26 3.30 -17.27
C TYR A 166 17.77 2.47 -16.09
N ILE A 167 17.31 1.23 -15.96
CA ILE A 167 17.76 0.29 -14.94
C ILE A 167 19.18 -0.20 -15.25
N ASP A 168 19.43 -0.67 -16.47
CA ASP A 168 20.69 -1.27 -16.89
C ASP A 168 21.87 -0.28 -16.82
N ASN A 169 21.62 1.00 -17.11
CA ASN A 169 22.61 2.06 -16.98
C ASN A 169 22.80 2.57 -15.53
N GLY A 170 22.18 1.97 -14.53
CA GLY A 170 22.32 2.33 -13.12
C GLY A 170 21.62 3.65 -12.73
N MET A 171 20.92 4.29 -13.67
CA MET A 171 20.21 5.56 -13.42
C MET A 171 19.08 5.40 -12.40
N TYR A 172 18.42 4.23 -12.39
CA TYR A 172 17.39 3.90 -11.41
C TYR A 172 17.93 3.94 -9.96
N LEU A 173 19.06 3.29 -9.72
CA LEU A 173 19.69 3.26 -8.39
C LEU A 173 20.19 4.65 -7.97
N THR A 174 20.73 5.41 -8.91
CA THR A 174 21.19 6.79 -8.67
C THR A 174 20.01 7.68 -8.28
N ASN A 175 18.89 7.59 -9.00
CA ASN A 175 17.67 8.33 -8.68
C ASN A 175 17.08 7.92 -7.33
N LYS A 176 17.04 6.62 -7.03
CA LYS A 176 16.60 6.10 -5.72
C LYS A 176 17.41 6.70 -4.57
N LYS A 177 18.76 6.74 -4.69
CA LYS A 177 19.62 7.37 -3.68
C LYS A 177 19.30 8.85 -3.49
N ARG A 178 19.10 9.59 -4.59
CA ARG A 178 18.73 11.02 -4.56
C ARG A 178 17.38 11.23 -3.86
N LEU A 179 16.38 10.42 -4.18
CA LEU A 179 15.04 10.50 -3.56
C LEU A 179 15.10 10.20 -2.07
N LEU A 180 15.86 9.18 -1.65
CA LEU A 180 16.06 8.87 -0.23
C LEU A 180 16.77 10.00 0.53
N ALA A 181 17.77 10.63 -0.07
CA ALA A 181 18.43 11.79 0.53
C ALA A 181 17.45 12.97 0.69
N ARG A 182 16.69 13.28 -0.37
CA ARG A 182 15.69 14.33 -0.33
C ARG A 182 14.58 14.07 0.68
N LYS A 183 14.12 12.84 0.79
CA LYS A 183 13.14 12.40 1.80
C LYS A 183 13.66 12.73 3.21
N ARG A 184 14.90 12.37 3.54
CA ARG A 184 15.51 12.63 4.85
C ARG A 184 15.58 14.13 5.16
N GLU A 185 15.94 14.96 4.18
CA GLU A 185 15.98 16.43 4.34
C GLU A 185 14.58 17.00 4.65
N VAL A 186 13.57 16.57 3.90
CA VAL A 186 12.18 17.00 4.09
C VAL A 186 11.66 16.55 5.45
N GLU A 187 11.89 15.30 5.83
CA GLU A 187 11.48 14.78 7.14
C GLU A 187 12.14 15.53 8.30
N ALA A 188 13.43 15.89 8.18
CA ALA A 188 14.13 16.68 9.19
C ALA A 188 13.53 18.10 9.30
N SER A 189 13.24 18.74 8.16
CA SER A 189 12.60 20.05 8.14
C SER A 189 11.20 20.02 8.75
N LEU A 190 10.38 19.01 8.41
CA LEU A 190 9.05 18.83 8.97
C LEU A 190 9.09 18.60 10.48
N LYS A 191 10.01 17.76 10.97
CA LYS A 191 10.19 17.54 12.41
C LYS A 191 10.52 18.83 13.15
N THR A 192 11.37 19.66 12.56
CA THR A 192 11.72 20.98 13.13
C THR A 192 10.51 21.90 13.20
N LEU A 193 9.71 21.97 12.14
CA LEU A 193 8.48 22.76 12.10
C LEU A 193 7.44 22.23 13.09
N MET A 194 7.26 20.92 13.16
CA MET A 194 6.33 20.30 14.11
C MET A 194 6.71 20.62 15.56
N ALA A 195 8.00 20.58 15.89
CA ALA A 195 8.49 20.88 17.25
C ALA A 195 8.17 22.30 17.70
N GLN A 196 7.95 23.23 16.78
CA GLN A 196 7.55 24.62 17.06
C GLN A 196 6.03 24.81 17.12
N SER A 197 5.25 23.78 16.78
CA SER A 197 3.78 23.87 16.75
C SER A 197 3.17 23.57 18.12
N PRO A 198 2.20 24.40 18.57
CA PRO A 198 1.43 24.08 19.78
C PRO A 198 0.59 22.81 19.62
N LEU A 199 0.38 22.33 18.38
CA LEU A 199 -0.36 21.11 18.08
C LEU A 199 0.52 19.85 18.07
N LEU A 200 1.82 19.98 18.39
CA LEU A 200 2.77 18.85 18.36
C LEU A 200 2.23 17.55 18.99
N PRO A 201 1.53 17.57 20.15
CA PRO A 201 1.02 16.32 20.75
C PRO A 201 -0.01 15.58 19.88
N HIS A 202 -0.59 16.26 18.89
CA HIS A 202 -1.64 15.73 18.01
C HIS A 202 -1.14 15.49 16.58
N LEU A 203 0.13 15.78 16.31
CA LEU A 203 0.72 15.65 14.99
C LEU A 203 1.51 14.34 14.87
N THR A 204 1.28 13.61 13.80
CA THR A 204 2.05 12.42 13.44
C THR A 204 2.66 12.63 12.06
N LEU A 205 4.00 12.55 11.97
CA LEU A 205 4.69 12.61 10.69
C LEU A 205 4.51 11.28 9.97
N THR A 206 4.03 11.36 8.75
CA THR A 206 3.88 10.22 7.85
C THR A 206 4.77 10.37 6.63
N HIS A 207 4.73 9.41 5.73
CA HIS A 207 5.45 9.48 4.47
C HIS A 207 4.91 10.58 3.53
N ASP A 208 3.60 10.76 3.51
CA ASP A 208 2.91 11.68 2.60
C ASP A 208 2.69 13.07 3.20
N GLY A 209 3.01 13.26 4.49
CA GLY A 209 2.82 14.54 5.15
C GLY A 209 2.67 14.42 6.66
N ILE A 210 1.79 15.22 7.22
CA ILE A 210 1.52 15.29 8.66
C ILE A 210 0.05 14.95 8.88
N LEU A 211 -0.21 13.95 9.73
CA LEU A 211 -1.56 13.65 10.23
C LEU A 211 -1.82 14.50 11.49
N LEU A 212 -3.00 15.08 11.57
CA LEU A 212 -3.51 15.74 12.76
C LEU A 212 -4.67 14.92 13.34
N GLY A 213 -4.53 14.46 14.57
CA GLY A 213 -5.60 13.82 15.31
C GLY A 213 -6.66 14.84 15.72
N LEU A 214 -7.88 14.71 15.21
CA LEU A 214 -8.97 15.67 15.39
C LEU A 214 -9.80 15.43 16.64
N SER A 215 -9.62 14.35 17.37
CA SER A 215 -10.39 14.03 18.58
C SER A 215 -10.35 15.12 19.68
N GLN A 216 -9.41 16.05 19.58
CA GLN A 216 -9.23 17.14 20.54
C GLN A 216 -9.29 18.54 19.88
N VAL A 217 -9.59 18.64 18.59
CA VAL A 217 -9.71 19.92 17.90
C VAL A 217 -11.15 20.40 18.00
N GLN A 218 -11.36 21.49 18.73
CA GLN A 218 -12.69 22.05 19.07
C GLN A 218 -13.50 22.55 17.86
N SER A 219 -12.94 22.62 16.65
CA SER A 219 -13.67 23.09 15.46
C SER A 219 -13.15 22.50 14.17
N LEU A 220 -13.66 21.31 13.83
CA LEU A 220 -13.51 20.71 12.51
C LEU A 220 -14.01 21.65 11.38
N ALA A 221 -15.05 22.42 11.65
CA ALA A 221 -15.61 23.38 10.70
C ALA A 221 -14.62 24.50 10.36
N ALA A 222 -13.88 25.03 11.33
CA ALA A 222 -12.86 26.05 11.10
C ALA A 222 -11.71 25.51 10.22
N LEU A 223 -11.29 24.27 10.42
CA LEU A 223 -10.27 23.62 9.58
C LEU A 223 -10.76 23.42 8.14
N LYS A 224 -12.00 22.96 7.94
CA LYS A 224 -12.60 22.80 6.61
C LYS A 224 -12.71 24.12 5.84
N HIS A 225 -12.84 25.25 6.54
CA HIS A 225 -12.94 26.59 5.95
C HIS A 225 -11.59 27.34 5.88
N SER A 226 -10.50 26.73 6.36
CA SER A 226 -9.17 27.37 6.38
C SER A 226 -8.53 27.61 5.01
N GLY A 227 -9.07 26.99 3.94
CA GLY A 227 -8.48 27.01 2.60
C GLY A 227 -7.20 26.21 2.47
N LEU A 228 -6.80 25.46 3.50
CA LEU A 228 -5.68 24.54 3.43
C LEU A 228 -6.07 23.29 2.64
N PRO A 229 -5.16 22.70 1.85
CA PRO A 229 -5.37 21.43 1.18
C PRO A 229 -5.33 20.30 2.22
N LEU A 230 -6.47 20.01 2.83
CA LEU A 230 -6.61 19.02 3.89
C LEU A 230 -7.43 17.82 3.37
N ASP A 231 -6.91 16.63 3.57
CA ASP A 231 -7.65 15.38 3.39
C ASP A 231 -8.17 14.90 4.75
N PHE A 232 -9.43 14.55 4.82
CA PHE A 232 -10.09 14.06 6.03
C PHE A 232 -10.37 12.58 5.91
N PHE A 233 -9.95 11.79 6.92
CA PHE A 233 -10.23 10.36 7.01
C PHE A 233 -10.87 10.07 8.37
N GLU A 234 -11.77 9.10 8.40
CA GLU A 234 -12.23 8.45 9.61
C GLU A 234 -11.31 7.26 9.90
N ALA A 235 -10.63 7.29 11.05
CA ALA A 235 -9.75 6.21 11.51
C ALA A 235 -10.45 5.33 12.54
#